data_3d2e518444ac7e5cb152d4cdca4c9ad7
#
_entry.id   3d2e518444ac7e5cb152d4cdca4c9ad7
#
_cell.length_a   1.000
_cell.length_b   1.000
_cell.length_c   1.000
_cell.angle_alpha   90.00
_cell.angle_beta   90.00
_cell.angle_gamma   90.00
#
_symmetry.space_group_name_H-M   'P 1'
#
loop_
_entity.id
_entity.type
_entity.pdbx_description
1 polymer ?
#
loop_
_entity_poly.entity_id
_entity_poly.type
_entity_poly.pdbx_seq_one_letter_code
_entity_poly.pdbx_strand_id
1 'polypeptide(L)'
;MTLDPEGGFEQLMSMARGFQAAKMLTVAVDLAVFDFLDQPRSAVEAAAWLKADARAAGIFLNGLAALGLLVKQVDYFHNSEIASRYLVQSKDDYRGAILKHLEHTWERGWNDLQHTILAGSPQGVEPETWVDTRPRRDEEGVKAFIWGMDAVARDLAPQVALKLPLSGVRRLLDLGGGPATYAIAFAQANPDLRATVFDLPGPSEIARENIAKHGLSSRIDILAGNFLQDDIGSSYEKYDFIWISHILHSNDQRQCRLIIRKAAAALVPGGGLAIQDFFLNPDGYTPLGAAMFGVHMLACTPRGRAYTYGEVAEWLQEEGLAAPSLIPTSPEASVLLAAKK
;
A
#
# COMPACT_ATOMS: atom_id res chain seq x y z
N MET A 1 18.05 -6.84 7.87
CA MET A 1 19.15 -6.32 8.72
C MET A 1 19.41 -7.38 9.76
N THR A 2 20.48 -8.16 9.61
CA THR A 2 20.94 -9.11 10.65
C THR A 2 21.77 -8.32 11.66
N LEU A 3 21.46 -8.49 12.94
CA LEU A 3 22.28 -7.90 14.00
C LEU A 3 23.66 -8.56 13.97
N ASP A 4 24.71 -7.74 13.93
CA ASP A 4 26.07 -8.20 14.07
C ASP A 4 26.39 -8.32 15.58
N PRO A 5 26.78 -9.50 16.06
CA PRO A 5 27.19 -9.67 17.45
C PRO A 5 28.30 -8.70 17.90
N GLU A 6 29.18 -8.29 16.99
CA GLU A 6 30.24 -7.32 17.26
C GLU A 6 29.72 -5.86 17.35
N GLY A 7 28.55 -5.56 16.75
CA GLY A 7 27.90 -4.25 16.81
C GLY A 7 27.33 -3.88 18.17
N GLY A 8 27.29 -4.80 19.09
CA GLY A 8 26.95 -4.60 20.47
C GLY A 8 25.64 -3.91 20.78
N PHE A 9 25.57 -3.25 21.92
CA PHE A 9 24.38 -2.57 22.43
C PHE A 9 23.94 -1.38 21.54
N GLU A 10 24.86 -0.78 20.77
CA GLU A 10 24.55 0.36 19.90
C GLU A 10 23.53 0.02 18.78
N GLN A 11 23.54 -1.21 18.26
CA GLN A 11 22.54 -1.64 17.26
C GLN A 11 21.14 -1.71 17.87
N LEU A 12 21.00 -2.20 19.10
CA LEU A 12 19.73 -2.21 19.82
C LEU A 12 19.25 -0.78 20.10
N MET A 13 20.16 0.11 20.50
CA MET A 13 19.83 1.53 20.71
C MET A 13 19.44 2.24 19.43
N SER A 14 20.09 1.95 18.30
CA SER A 14 19.70 2.47 16.99
C SER A 14 18.27 2.00 16.61
N MET A 15 17.99 0.74 16.80
CA MET A 15 16.65 0.18 16.56
C MET A 15 15.60 0.84 17.47
N ALA A 16 15.88 0.99 18.76
CA ALA A 16 14.97 1.62 19.71
C ALA A 16 14.71 3.11 19.40
N ARG A 17 15.68 3.82 18.81
CA ARG A 17 15.55 5.23 18.41
C ARG A 17 14.92 5.43 17.03
N GLY A 18 14.70 4.37 16.25
CA GLY A 18 14.17 4.46 14.89
C GLY A 18 12.85 5.24 14.79
N PHE A 19 12.01 5.20 15.82
CA PHE A 19 10.76 5.94 15.88
C PHE A 19 10.94 7.47 15.79
N GLN A 20 12.09 8.01 16.23
CA GLN A 20 12.31 9.46 16.26
C GLN A 20 12.31 10.07 14.86
N ALA A 21 13.00 9.44 13.91
CA ALA A 21 13.03 9.90 12.52
C ALA A 21 11.63 9.83 11.86
N ALA A 22 10.91 8.75 12.11
CA ALA A 22 9.54 8.58 11.60
C ALA A 22 8.61 9.66 12.14
N LYS A 23 8.63 9.92 13.47
CA LYS A 23 7.79 10.96 14.09
C LYS A 23 8.15 12.37 13.63
N MET A 24 9.44 12.67 13.45
CA MET A 24 9.85 13.96 12.89
C MET A 24 9.34 14.16 11.47
N LEU A 25 9.38 13.13 10.61
CA LEU A 25 8.88 13.20 9.25
C LEU A 25 7.37 13.44 9.20
N THR A 26 6.59 12.67 9.99
CA THR A 26 5.12 12.81 9.99
C THR A 26 4.68 14.17 10.53
N VAL A 27 5.29 14.64 11.63
CA VAL A 27 5.03 15.98 12.17
C VAL A 27 5.37 17.09 11.17
N ALA A 28 6.48 16.96 10.43
CA ALA A 28 6.84 17.96 9.42
C ALA A 28 5.83 18.01 8.26
N VAL A 29 5.27 16.86 7.87
CA VAL A 29 4.21 16.78 6.85
C VAL A 29 2.91 17.39 7.38
N ASP A 30 2.52 17.08 8.62
CA ASP A 30 1.28 17.60 9.22
C ASP A 30 1.32 19.11 9.42
N LEU A 31 2.48 19.63 9.80
CA LEU A 31 2.72 21.07 9.92
C LEU A 31 2.96 21.75 8.56
N ALA A 32 2.89 21.05 7.44
CA ALA A 32 3.18 21.54 6.09
C ALA A 32 4.52 22.31 5.99
N VAL A 33 5.53 21.87 6.73
CA VAL A 33 6.86 22.51 6.77
C VAL A 33 7.50 22.54 5.39
N PHE A 34 7.33 21.47 4.61
CA PHE A 34 7.91 21.35 3.27
C PHE A 34 7.24 22.30 2.25
N ASP A 35 5.95 22.60 2.41
CA ASP A 35 5.25 23.60 1.58
C ASP A 35 5.82 25.00 1.82
N PHE A 36 6.07 25.34 3.09
CA PHE A 36 6.64 26.63 3.47
C PHE A 36 8.10 26.77 3.02
N LEU A 37 8.88 25.68 3.09
CA LEU A 37 10.30 25.66 2.76
C LEU A 37 10.61 25.28 1.29
N ASP A 38 9.61 25.35 0.40
CA ASP A 38 9.84 25.26 -1.05
C ASP A 38 10.67 26.44 -1.57
N GLN A 39 10.78 27.50 -0.76
CA GLN A 39 11.74 28.60 -0.92
C GLN A 39 12.59 28.74 0.35
N PRO A 40 13.86 29.19 0.24
CA PRO A 40 14.74 29.39 1.39
C PRO A 40 14.12 30.36 2.43
N ARG A 41 14.04 29.93 3.69
CA ARG A 41 13.50 30.67 4.83
C ARG A 41 14.38 30.49 6.05
N SER A 42 14.43 31.50 6.92
CA SER A 42 15.07 31.40 8.22
C SER A 42 14.21 30.63 9.23
N ALA A 43 14.83 30.13 10.31
CA ALA A 43 14.10 29.52 11.42
C ALA A 43 13.10 30.47 12.08
N VAL A 44 13.39 31.77 12.12
CA VAL A 44 12.50 32.80 12.68
C VAL A 44 11.23 32.97 11.82
N GLU A 45 11.39 33.01 10.50
CA GLU A 45 10.24 33.07 9.58
C GLU A 45 9.39 31.80 9.68
N ALA A 46 10.01 30.62 9.77
CA ALA A 46 9.31 29.36 9.96
C ALA A 46 8.57 29.30 11.29
N ALA A 47 9.16 29.77 12.39
CA ALA A 47 8.50 29.83 13.69
C ALA A 47 7.28 30.78 13.65
N ALA A 48 7.42 31.92 13.01
CA ALA A 48 6.30 32.87 12.84
C ALA A 48 5.15 32.27 12.02
N TRP A 49 5.47 31.60 10.91
CA TRP A 49 4.49 30.94 10.05
C TRP A 49 3.75 29.80 10.76
N LEU A 50 4.49 28.97 11.49
CA LEU A 50 3.96 27.86 12.31
C LEU A 50 3.22 28.33 13.57
N LYS A 51 3.34 29.61 13.96
CA LYS A 51 2.91 30.13 15.27
C LYS A 51 3.54 29.35 16.42
N ALA A 52 4.80 28.97 16.27
CA ALA A 52 5.55 28.13 17.19
C ALA A 52 6.59 28.93 17.98
N ASP A 53 7.09 28.33 19.05
CA ASP A 53 8.27 28.84 19.76
C ASP A 53 9.49 28.83 18.85
N ALA A 54 10.20 29.96 18.76
CA ALA A 54 11.31 30.13 17.83
C ALA A 54 12.49 29.17 18.12
N ARG A 55 12.77 28.88 19.39
CA ARG A 55 13.80 27.93 19.80
C ARG A 55 13.42 26.51 19.38
N ALA A 56 12.17 26.11 19.64
CA ALA A 56 11.67 24.78 19.29
C ALA A 56 11.67 24.57 17.76
N ALA A 57 11.21 25.56 17.00
CA ALA A 57 11.24 25.52 15.53
C ALA A 57 12.67 25.37 15.00
N GLY A 58 13.61 26.17 15.51
CA GLY A 58 15.02 26.08 15.11
C GLY A 58 15.65 24.70 15.39
N ILE A 59 15.36 24.09 16.54
CA ILE A 59 15.83 22.75 16.90
C ILE A 59 15.21 21.72 15.94
N PHE A 60 13.90 21.82 15.67
CA PHE A 60 13.18 20.90 14.79
C PHE A 60 13.70 20.96 13.35
N LEU A 61 13.89 22.17 12.79
CA LEU A 61 14.46 22.34 11.45
C LEU A 61 15.90 21.82 11.34
N ASN A 62 16.73 22.02 12.37
CA ASN A 62 18.06 21.43 12.41
C ASN A 62 18.01 19.89 12.41
N GLY A 63 17.06 19.29 13.14
CA GLY A 63 16.83 17.83 13.11
C GLY A 63 16.43 17.32 11.74
N LEU A 64 15.50 18.02 11.05
CA LEU A 64 15.11 17.67 9.67
C LEU A 64 16.28 17.80 8.69
N ALA A 65 17.15 18.81 8.88
CA ALA A 65 18.36 18.95 8.08
C ALA A 65 19.35 17.82 8.35
N ALA A 66 19.52 17.42 9.59
CA ALA A 66 20.37 16.28 9.97
C ALA A 66 19.86 14.95 9.38
N LEU A 67 18.54 14.81 9.19
CA LEU A 67 17.94 13.67 8.49
C LEU A 67 18.04 13.75 6.95
N GLY A 68 18.59 14.84 6.39
CA GLY A 68 18.68 15.06 4.94
C GLY A 68 17.36 15.45 4.27
N LEU A 69 16.34 15.79 5.04
CA LEU A 69 15.05 16.28 4.51
C LEU A 69 15.11 17.76 4.14
N LEU A 70 15.95 18.53 4.83
CA LEU A 70 16.22 19.94 4.53
C LEU A 70 17.71 20.14 4.26
N VAL A 71 18.00 21.20 3.50
CA VAL A 71 19.34 21.74 3.31
C VAL A 71 19.43 23.02 4.14
N LYS A 72 20.46 23.13 4.98
CA LYS A 72 20.76 24.34 5.75
C LYS A 72 21.92 25.09 5.12
N GLN A 73 21.73 26.36 4.81
CA GLN A 73 22.78 27.26 4.32
C GLN A 73 22.84 28.50 5.23
N VAL A 74 23.87 28.57 6.08
CA VAL A 74 24.01 29.60 7.12
C VAL A 74 22.77 29.57 8.04
N ASP A 75 21.89 30.56 7.96
CA ASP A 75 20.67 30.69 8.78
C ASP A 75 19.38 30.35 8.02
N TYR A 76 19.48 29.92 6.78
CA TYR A 76 18.34 29.59 5.92
C TYR A 76 18.19 28.08 5.73
N PHE A 77 16.96 27.64 5.63
CA PHE A 77 16.57 26.27 5.35
C PHE A 77 15.73 26.24 4.07
N HIS A 78 15.93 25.21 3.28
CA HIS A 78 15.06 24.86 2.16
C HIS A 78 14.95 23.34 2.01
N ASN A 79 13.97 22.87 1.27
CA ASN A 79 13.79 21.43 1.02
C ASN A 79 15.03 20.83 0.34
N SER A 80 15.37 19.60 0.73
CA SER A 80 16.21 18.75 -0.12
C SER A 80 15.45 18.37 -1.41
N GLU A 81 16.13 17.87 -2.41
CA GLU A 81 15.52 17.43 -3.67
C GLU A 81 14.41 16.39 -3.46
N ILE A 82 14.65 15.40 -2.58
CA ILE A 82 13.66 14.39 -2.22
C ILE A 82 12.44 15.02 -1.53
N ALA A 83 12.65 15.91 -0.57
CA ALA A 83 11.57 16.56 0.15
C ALA A 83 10.76 17.50 -0.77
N SER A 84 11.44 18.27 -1.63
CA SER A 84 10.77 19.13 -2.62
C SER A 84 9.91 18.34 -3.59
N ARG A 85 10.35 17.16 -4.02
CA ARG A 85 9.62 16.31 -4.96
C ARG A 85 8.41 15.64 -4.32
N TYR A 86 8.59 15.02 -3.14
CA TYR A 86 7.62 14.08 -2.58
C TYR A 86 6.80 14.61 -1.41
N LEU A 87 7.21 15.73 -0.77
CA LEU A 87 6.60 16.19 0.48
C LEU A 87 5.91 17.57 0.37
N VAL A 88 5.99 18.23 -0.79
CA VAL A 88 5.28 19.48 -1.08
C VAL A 88 3.92 19.14 -1.69
N GLN A 89 2.83 19.59 -1.06
CA GLN A 89 1.45 19.18 -1.40
C GLN A 89 1.03 19.58 -2.82
N SER A 90 1.53 20.69 -3.33
CA SER A 90 1.21 21.19 -4.66
C SER A 90 1.90 20.45 -5.82
N LYS A 91 2.83 19.55 -5.53
CA LYS A 91 3.57 18.81 -6.57
C LYS A 91 2.81 17.55 -7.00
N ASP A 92 2.91 17.19 -8.27
CA ASP A 92 2.26 15.98 -8.83
C ASP A 92 2.73 14.69 -8.18
N ASP A 93 4.00 14.66 -7.74
CA ASP A 93 4.61 13.50 -7.06
C ASP A 93 4.39 13.48 -5.54
N TYR A 94 3.50 14.30 -4.98
CA TYR A 94 3.24 14.34 -3.54
C TYR A 94 2.88 12.97 -2.96
N ARG A 95 3.58 12.60 -1.87
CA ARG A 95 3.44 11.31 -1.18
C ARG A 95 3.07 11.43 0.31
N GLY A 96 2.84 12.63 0.81
CA GLY A 96 2.56 12.86 2.24
C GLY A 96 1.32 12.14 2.76
N ALA A 97 0.34 11.84 1.89
CA ALA A 97 -0.87 11.11 2.29
C ALA A 97 -0.58 9.72 2.89
N ILE A 98 0.40 8.98 2.33
CA ILE A 98 0.78 7.67 2.88
C ILE A 98 1.48 7.79 4.23
N LEU A 99 2.23 8.86 4.47
CA LEU A 99 2.89 9.10 5.75
C LEU A 99 1.86 9.36 6.86
N LYS A 100 0.81 10.12 6.58
CA LYS A 100 -0.33 10.32 7.50
C LYS A 100 -1.07 9.01 7.79
N HIS A 101 -1.25 8.16 6.80
CA HIS A 101 -1.82 6.83 7.00
C HIS A 101 -0.93 5.98 7.94
N LEU A 102 0.39 5.96 7.73
CA LEU A 102 1.32 5.21 8.56
C LEU A 102 1.31 5.73 10.01
N GLU A 103 1.25 7.05 10.23
CA GLU A 103 1.13 7.64 11.56
C GLU A 103 -0.16 7.20 12.26
N HIS A 104 -1.29 7.25 11.55
CA HIS A 104 -2.56 6.81 12.09
C HIS A 104 -2.57 5.32 12.50
N THR A 105 -1.96 4.45 11.68
CA THR A 105 -1.82 3.02 12.01
C THR A 105 -0.87 2.81 13.18
N TRP A 106 0.17 3.63 13.30
CA TRP A 106 1.07 3.60 14.43
C TRP A 106 0.36 3.97 15.74
N GLU A 107 -0.38 5.05 15.75
CA GLU A 107 -1.09 5.51 16.96
C GLU A 107 -2.14 4.51 17.45
N ARG A 108 -2.85 3.85 16.54
CA ARG A 108 -3.94 2.93 16.86
C ARG A 108 -3.54 1.47 17.00
N GLY A 109 -2.59 1.00 16.23
CA GLY A 109 -2.22 -0.41 16.16
C GLY A 109 -0.91 -0.70 16.88
N TRP A 110 0.16 -0.04 16.48
CA TRP A 110 1.49 -0.33 17.01
C TRP A 110 1.68 0.07 18.48
N ASN A 111 1.06 1.14 18.94
CA ASN A 111 1.12 1.54 20.35
C ASN A 111 0.43 0.51 21.27
N ASP A 112 -0.52 -0.27 20.74
CA ASP A 112 -1.25 -1.30 21.48
C ASP A 112 -0.78 -2.73 21.15
N LEU A 113 0.37 -2.87 20.50
CA LEU A 113 0.90 -4.16 20.02
C LEU A 113 1.04 -5.20 21.14
N GLN A 114 1.41 -4.79 22.35
CA GLN A 114 1.51 -5.69 23.50
C GLN A 114 0.15 -6.34 23.80
N HIS A 115 -0.92 -5.55 23.85
CA HIS A 115 -2.28 -6.05 24.03
C HIS A 115 -2.66 -7.00 22.89
N THR A 116 -2.42 -6.56 21.66
CA THR A 116 -2.74 -7.35 20.46
C THR A 116 -2.06 -8.72 20.44
N ILE A 117 -0.79 -8.81 20.86
CA ILE A 117 -0.07 -10.09 20.98
C ILE A 117 -0.72 -10.99 22.03
N LEU A 118 -1.13 -10.44 23.17
CA LEU A 118 -1.72 -11.21 24.25
C LEU A 118 -3.17 -11.63 23.98
N ALA A 119 -3.94 -10.79 23.28
CA ALA A 119 -5.35 -11.04 22.95
C ALA A 119 -5.55 -11.77 21.62
N GLY A 120 -4.56 -11.73 20.72
CA GLY A 120 -4.60 -12.31 19.37
C GLY A 120 -5.29 -11.43 18.31
N SER A 121 -5.78 -10.24 18.70
CA SER A 121 -6.42 -9.27 17.80
C SER A 121 -6.33 -7.84 18.37
N PRO A 122 -6.39 -6.79 17.53
CA PRO A 122 -6.43 -5.41 17.98
C PRO A 122 -7.69 -5.10 18.78
N GLN A 123 -7.60 -4.18 19.72
CA GLN A 123 -8.72 -3.75 20.55
C GLN A 123 -9.78 -3.00 19.72
N GLY A 124 -11.06 -3.32 19.93
CA GLY A 124 -12.19 -2.63 19.28
C GLY A 124 -12.35 -2.92 17.79
N VAL A 125 -11.70 -3.97 17.29
CA VAL A 125 -11.82 -4.45 15.92
C VAL A 125 -12.48 -5.82 15.89
N GLU A 126 -13.77 -5.86 15.53
CA GLU A 126 -14.53 -7.11 15.43
C GLU A 126 -14.35 -7.74 14.06
N PRO A 127 -14.00 -9.06 13.98
CA PRO A 127 -13.76 -9.74 12.71
C PRO A 127 -14.96 -9.73 11.76
N GLU A 128 -16.18 -9.81 12.30
CA GLU A 128 -17.42 -9.87 11.52
C GLU A 128 -17.76 -8.55 10.85
N THR A 129 -17.31 -7.44 11.44
CA THR A 129 -17.62 -6.08 10.97
C THR A 129 -16.43 -5.40 10.27
N TRP A 130 -15.27 -6.08 10.19
CA TRP A 130 -14.04 -5.50 9.69
C TRP A 130 -14.16 -4.88 8.28
N VAL A 131 -14.93 -5.50 7.38
CA VAL A 131 -15.13 -4.98 6.03
C VAL A 131 -16.02 -3.73 6.04
N ASP A 132 -17.01 -3.69 6.95
CA ASP A 132 -17.95 -2.57 7.07
C ASP A 132 -17.47 -1.50 8.06
N THR A 133 -16.60 -1.88 8.99
CA THR A 133 -16.04 -1.02 10.03
C THR A 133 -14.55 -0.75 9.87
N ARG A 134 -13.97 -1.02 8.68
CA ARG A 134 -12.69 -0.36 8.37
C ARG A 134 -12.80 1.04 8.88
N PRO A 135 -12.01 1.43 9.89
CA PRO A 135 -12.44 2.29 10.99
C PRO A 135 -13.25 3.42 10.42
N ARG A 136 -14.27 3.87 11.17
CA ARG A 136 -15.08 5.03 10.84
C ARG A 136 -14.16 6.21 10.51
N ARG A 137 -13.46 6.05 9.40
CA ARG A 137 -12.77 7.14 8.74
C ARG A 137 -13.90 7.99 8.23
N ASP A 138 -13.88 9.23 8.56
CA ASP A 138 -14.64 10.21 7.81
C ASP A 138 -14.29 10.04 6.33
N GLU A 139 -15.10 10.53 5.47
CA GLU A 139 -14.93 10.45 4.01
C GLU A 139 -13.55 10.94 3.57
N GLU A 140 -12.99 11.93 4.27
CA GLU A 140 -11.67 12.50 4.04
C GLU A 140 -10.54 11.51 4.37
N GLY A 141 -10.66 10.78 5.47
CA GLY A 141 -9.69 9.72 5.84
C GLY A 141 -9.70 8.53 4.89
N VAL A 142 -10.86 8.18 4.31
CA VAL A 142 -10.93 7.15 3.25
C VAL A 142 -10.24 7.64 1.99
N LYS A 143 -10.49 8.88 1.55
CA LYS A 143 -9.84 9.49 0.39
C LYS A 143 -8.32 9.54 0.57
N ALA A 144 -7.85 10.02 1.72
CA ALA A 144 -6.41 10.08 2.02
C ALA A 144 -5.74 8.70 1.96
N PHE A 145 -6.40 7.66 2.49
CA PHE A 145 -5.90 6.29 2.41
C PHE A 145 -5.79 5.80 0.96
N ILE A 146 -6.86 5.93 0.16
CA ILE A 146 -6.88 5.42 -1.21
C ILE A 146 -5.87 6.16 -2.09
N TRP A 147 -5.75 7.49 -1.99
CA TRP A 147 -4.71 8.24 -2.67
C TRP A 147 -3.30 7.92 -2.17
N GLY A 148 -3.16 7.55 -0.89
CA GLY A 148 -1.92 7.00 -0.34
C GLY A 148 -1.53 5.69 -1.02
N MET A 149 -2.50 4.79 -1.27
CA MET A 149 -2.26 3.54 -2.01
C MET A 149 -1.87 3.80 -3.47
N ASP A 150 -2.51 4.77 -4.15
CA ASP A 150 -2.07 5.22 -5.47
C ASP A 150 -0.62 5.72 -5.44
N ALA A 151 -0.28 6.55 -4.46
CA ALA A 151 1.06 7.09 -4.31
C ALA A 151 2.14 6.01 -4.15
N VAL A 152 1.83 4.89 -3.51
CA VAL A 152 2.74 3.73 -3.37
C VAL A 152 2.85 2.93 -4.68
N ALA A 153 1.72 2.69 -5.35
CA ALA A 153 1.65 1.81 -6.52
C ALA A 153 2.07 2.49 -7.84
N ARG A 154 1.94 3.81 -7.95
CA ARG A 154 2.06 4.59 -9.19
C ARG A 154 3.36 4.34 -9.95
N ASP A 155 4.49 4.28 -9.25
CA ASP A 155 5.80 4.07 -9.89
C ASP A 155 6.07 2.59 -10.19
N LEU A 156 5.42 1.69 -9.45
CA LEU A 156 5.59 0.25 -9.60
C LEU A 156 4.68 -0.35 -10.68
N ALA A 157 3.45 0.13 -10.80
CA ALA A 157 2.45 -0.46 -11.68
C ALA A 157 2.88 -0.54 -13.16
N PRO A 158 3.53 0.49 -13.77
CA PRO A 158 4.04 0.37 -15.13
C PRO A 158 5.14 -0.71 -15.26
N GLN A 159 5.98 -0.87 -14.25
CA GLN A 159 7.05 -1.88 -14.24
C GLN A 159 6.47 -3.30 -14.11
N VAL A 160 5.41 -3.45 -13.33
CA VAL A 160 4.67 -4.71 -13.20
C VAL A 160 3.98 -5.06 -14.52
N ALA A 161 3.37 -4.08 -15.19
CA ALA A 161 2.75 -4.27 -16.50
C ALA A 161 3.71 -4.89 -17.53
N LEU A 162 4.99 -4.49 -17.51
CA LEU A 162 6.02 -5.02 -18.41
C LEU A 162 6.48 -6.44 -18.05
N LYS A 163 6.27 -6.87 -16.80
CA LYS A 163 6.69 -8.21 -16.34
C LYS A 163 5.60 -9.28 -16.52
N LEU A 164 4.36 -8.86 -16.71
CA LEU A 164 3.21 -9.76 -16.82
C LEU A 164 2.92 -10.12 -18.30
N PRO A 165 2.43 -11.34 -18.59
CA PRO A 165 2.08 -11.77 -19.94
C PRO A 165 0.72 -11.19 -20.37
N LEU A 166 0.63 -9.88 -20.50
CA LEU A 166 -0.62 -9.19 -20.85
C LEU A 166 -0.85 -9.08 -22.37
N SER A 167 0.06 -9.58 -23.18
CA SER A 167 -0.11 -9.63 -24.64
C SER A 167 -1.31 -10.52 -25.01
N GLY A 168 -2.25 -9.96 -25.78
CA GLY A 168 -3.47 -10.68 -26.18
C GLY A 168 -4.58 -10.71 -25.12
N VAL A 169 -4.33 -10.21 -23.89
CA VAL A 169 -5.37 -10.04 -22.88
C VAL A 169 -6.31 -8.93 -23.32
N ARG A 170 -7.61 -9.25 -23.41
CA ARG A 170 -8.64 -8.28 -23.77
C ARG A 170 -9.52 -7.89 -22.61
N ARG A 171 -9.71 -8.79 -21.63
CA ARG A 171 -10.61 -8.61 -20.49
C ARG A 171 -9.88 -8.92 -19.18
N LEU A 172 -9.62 -7.88 -18.41
CA LEU A 172 -8.93 -7.96 -17.14
C LEU A 172 -9.87 -7.57 -16.00
N LEU A 173 -9.83 -8.32 -14.89
CA LEU A 173 -10.42 -7.94 -13.62
C LEU A 173 -9.30 -7.48 -12.67
N ASP A 174 -9.42 -6.28 -12.14
CA ASP A 174 -8.61 -5.77 -11.02
C ASP A 174 -9.45 -5.89 -9.73
N LEU A 175 -9.23 -6.98 -8.99
CA LEU A 175 -10.03 -7.36 -7.83
C LEU A 175 -9.46 -6.74 -6.55
N GLY A 176 -10.20 -5.80 -5.96
CA GLY A 176 -9.74 -4.93 -4.90
C GLY A 176 -8.82 -3.83 -5.43
N GLY A 177 -9.15 -3.28 -6.61
CA GLY A 177 -8.27 -2.39 -7.38
C GLY A 177 -8.10 -0.99 -6.77
N GLY A 178 -8.81 -0.65 -5.67
CA GLY A 178 -8.64 0.63 -4.96
C GLY A 178 -8.77 1.83 -5.91
N PRO A 179 -7.68 2.62 -6.06
CA PRO A 179 -7.65 3.80 -6.96
C PRO A 179 -7.50 3.45 -8.44
N ALA A 180 -7.58 2.17 -8.84
CA ALA A 180 -7.39 1.68 -10.22
C ALA A 180 -5.98 1.85 -10.79
N THR A 181 -4.96 2.07 -9.99
CA THR A 181 -3.60 2.39 -10.44
C THR A 181 -3.02 1.29 -11.34
N TYR A 182 -3.22 0.02 -10.98
CA TYR A 182 -2.77 -1.11 -11.80
C TYR A 182 -3.60 -1.28 -13.06
N ALA A 183 -4.94 -1.21 -12.98
CA ALA A 183 -5.82 -1.28 -14.14
C ALA A 183 -5.48 -0.19 -15.17
N ILE A 184 -5.18 1.04 -14.72
CA ILE A 184 -4.73 2.16 -15.55
C ILE A 184 -3.41 1.82 -16.25
N ALA A 185 -2.39 1.36 -15.50
CA ALA A 185 -1.09 1.01 -16.06
C ALA A 185 -1.18 -0.14 -17.09
N PHE A 186 -2.00 -1.16 -16.82
CA PHE A 186 -2.21 -2.29 -17.72
C PHE A 186 -2.93 -1.86 -19.01
N ALA A 187 -3.96 -1.01 -18.89
CA ALA A 187 -4.68 -0.49 -20.03
C ALA A 187 -3.81 0.47 -20.87
N GLN A 188 -2.90 1.23 -20.26
CA GLN A 188 -1.95 2.08 -20.98
C GLN A 188 -0.92 1.25 -21.75
N ALA A 189 -0.42 0.16 -21.15
CA ALA A 189 0.54 -0.74 -21.79
C ALA A 189 -0.07 -1.59 -22.92
N ASN A 190 -1.40 -1.81 -22.90
CA ASN A 190 -2.11 -2.67 -23.86
C ASN A 190 -3.34 -1.95 -24.42
N PRO A 191 -3.27 -1.41 -25.65
CA PRO A 191 -4.37 -0.62 -26.24
C PRO A 191 -5.70 -1.37 -26.37
N ASP A 192 -5.67 -2.68 -26.60
CA ASP A 192 -6.85 -3.52 -26.77
C ASP A 192 -7.45 -4.04 -25.46
N LEU A 193 -6.77 -3.83 -24.32
CA LEU A 193 -7.22 -4.29 -23.02
C LEU A 193 -8.35 -3.42 -22.49
N ARG A 194 -9.44 -4.07 -22.07
CA ARG A 194 -10.49 -3.51 -21.23
C ARG A 194 -10.38 -4.09 -19.84
N ALA A 195 -10.53 -3.26 -18.82
CA ALA A 195 -10.45 -3.68 -17.44
C ALA A 195 -11.79 -3.43 -16.72
N THR A 196 -12.08 -4.27 -15.73
CA THR A 196 -13.10 -4.02 -14.71
C THR A 196 -12.37 -3.89 -13.38
N VAL A 197 -12.58 -2.78 -12.67
CA VAL A 197 -12.13 -2.60 -11.30
C VAL A 197 -13.26 -2.97 -10.37
N PHE A 198 -13.02 -3.95 -9.51
CA PHE A 198 -14.00 -4.37 -8.50
C PHE A 198 -13.51 -3.96 -7.13
N ASP A 199 -14.26 -3.10 -6.44
CA ASP A 199 -13.95 -2.68 -5.06
C ASP A 199 -15.21 -2.22 -4.33
N LEU A 200 -15.10 -1.93 -3.04
CA LEU A 200 -16.18 -1.35 -2.24
C LEU A 200 -16.63 0.01 -2.81
N PRO A 201 -17.86 0.45 -2.52
CA PRO A 201 -18.42 1.69 -3.07
C PRO A 201 -17.52 2.93 -2.86
N GLY A 202 -16.94 3.12 -1.67
CA GLY A 202 -16.09 4.28 -1.37
C GLY A 202 -14.84 4.36 -2.25
N PRO A 203 -13.96 3.33 -2.28
CA PRO A 203 -12.84 3.25 -3.22
C PRO A 203 -13.25 3.40 -4.69
N SER A 204 -14.40 2.86 -5.08
CA SER A 204 -14.91 2.91 -6.46
C SER A 204 -15.14 4.33 -6.97
N GLU A 205 -15.52 5.28 -6.11
CA GLU A 205 -15.68 6.69 -6.49
C GLU A 205 -14.32 7.33 -6.84
N ILE A 206 -13.32 7.05 -6.03
CA ILE A 206 -11.96 7.56 -6.24
C ILE A 206 -11.34 6.92 -7.50
N ALA A 207 -11.57 5.62 -7.71
CA ALA A 207 -11.15 4.95 -8.94
C ALA A 207 -11.73 5.63 -10.18
N ARG A 208 -13.01 6.04 -10.14
CA ARG A 208 -13.67 6.74 -11.27
C ARG A 208 -12.98 8.06 -11.57
N GLU A 209 -12.65 8.85 -10.54
CA GLU A 209 -11.91 10.11 -10.72
C GLU A 209 -10.53 9.87 -11.34
N ASN A 210 -9.79 8.88 -10.83
CA ASN A 210 -8.45 8.55 -11.32
C ASN A 210 -8.46 8.05 -12.77
N ILE A 211 -9.38 7.16 -13.11
CA ILE A 211 -9.59 6.64 -14.47
C ILE A 211 -9.90 7.79 -15.46
N ALA A 212 -10.79 8.71 -15.06
CA ALA A 212 -11.16 9.87 -15.87
C ALA A 212 -9.96 10.82 -16.09
N LYS A 213 -9.17 11.07 -15.05
CA LYS A 213 -7.93 11.88 -15.13
C LYS A 213 -6.94 11.31 -16.16
N HIS A 214 -6.90 9.99 -16.34
CA HIS A 214 -6.03 9.33 -17.31
C HIS A 214 -6.69 9.10 -18.68
N GLY A 215 -7.93 9.59 -18.92
CA GLY A 215 -8.62 9.46 -20.20
C GLY A 215 -9.05 8.02 -20.55
N LEU A 216 -9.21 7.15 -19.55
CA LEU A 216 -9.46 5.72 -19.74
C LEU A 216 -10.91 5.29 -19.45
N SER A 217 -11.85 6.21 -19.25
CA SER A 217 -13.25 5.92 -18.91
C SER A 217 -14.00 5.08 -19.96
N SER A 218 -13.51 5.01 -21.20
CA SER A 218 -14.08 4.15 -22.25
C SER A 218 -13.53 2.72 -22.25
N ARG A 219 -12.48 2.44 -21.44
CA ARG A 219 -11.81 1.15 -21.42
C ARG A 219 -11.74 0.50 -20.03
N ILE A 220 -12.03 1.26 -18.96
CA ILE A 220 -12.02 0.74 -17.60
C ILE A 220 -13.38 0.99 -16.99
N ASP A 221 -14.08 -0.10 -16.69
CA ASP A 221 -15.37 -0.12 -16.02
C ASP A 221 -15.17 -0.32 -14.50
N ILE A 222 -16.16 0.08 -13.70
CA ILE A 222 -16.16 -0.08 -12.25
C ILE A 222 -17.37 -0.90 -11.83
N LEU A 223 -17.13 -1.95 -11.07
CA LEU A 223 -18.15 -2.76 -10.41
C LEU A 223 -17.96 -2.63 -8.89
N ALA A 224 -18.88 -1.92 -8.23
CA ALA A 224 -18.86 -1.76 -6.79
C ALA A 224 -19.47 -2.96 -6.08
N GLY A 225 -18.77 -3.50 -5.06
CA GLY A 225 -19.25 -4.64 -4.29
C GLY A 225 -18.24 -5.14 -3.28
N ASN A 226 -18.65 -6.13 -2.50
CA ASN A 226 -17.80 -6.83 -1.54
C ASN A 226 -17.41 -8.21 -2.10
N PHE A 227 -16.16 -8.41 -2.47
CA PHE A 227 -15.69 -9.67 -3.06
C PHE A 227 -15.87 -10.90 -2.16
N LEU A 228 -16.03 -10.72 -0.84
CA LEU A 228 -16.34 -11.84 0.06
C LEU A 228 -17.81 -12.27 -0.01
N GLN A 229 -18.73 -11.38 -0.37
CA GLN A 229 -20.18 -11.60 -0.36
C GLN A 229 -20.75 -11.67 -1.78
N ASP A 230 -20.39 -10.70 -2.64
CA ASP A 230 -21.00 -10.48 -3.92
C ASP A 230 -20.36 -11.31 -5.05
N ASP A 231 -21.04 -11.43 -6.19
CA ASP A 231 -20.46 -11.92 -7.43
C ASP A 231 -19.47 -10.89 -7.98
N ILE A 232 -18.29 -11.36 -8.38
CA ILE A 232 -17.22 -10.52 -8.93
C ILE A 232 -17.35 -10.29 -10.45
N GLY A 233 -18.53 -10.45 -11.00
CA GLY A 233 -18.82 -10.32 -12.43
C GLY A 233 -18.73 -11.64 -13.22
N SER A 234 -18.50 -12.77 -12.55
CA SER A 234 -18.35 -14.09 -13.20
C SER A 234 -19.64 -14.59 -13.87
N SER A 235 -20.80 -14.06 -13.46
CA SER A 235 -22.11 -14.42 -13.99
C SER A 235 -22.41 -13.81 -15.37
N TYR A 236 -21.70 -12.75 -15.76
CA TYR A 236 -21.94 -12.05 -17.03
C TYR A 236 -20.95 -12.47 -18.10
N GLU A 237 -19.69 -12.33 -17.82
CA GLU A 237 -18.60 -12.65 -18.76
C GLU A 237 -17.34 -13.06 -17.98
N LYS A 238 -16.55 -13.98 -18.56
CA LYS A 238 -15.30 -14.42 -17.96
C LYS A 238 -14.13 -13.55 -18.40
N TYR A 239 -13.08 -13.55 -17.58
CA TYR A 239 -11.88 -12.74 -17.78
C TYR A 239 -10.74 -13.57 -18.35
N ASP A 240 -9.92 -12.95 -19.20
CA ASP A 240 -8.67 -13.54 -19.70
C ASP A 240 -7.58 -13.45 -18.64
N PHE A 241 -7.65 -12.42 -17.79
CA PHE A 241 -6.67 -12.15 -16.74
C PHE A 241 -7.33 -11.54 -15.51
N ILE A 242 -6.91 -12.01 -14.34
CA ILE A 242 -7.34 -11.44 -13.05
C ILE A 242 -6.09 -11.01 -12.28
N TRP A 243 -6.12 -9.78 -11.81
CA TRP A 243 -5.14 -9.15 -10.95
C TRP A 243 -5.67 -8.97 -9.54
N ILE A 244 -4.93 -9.40 -8.53
CA ILE A 244 -5.23 -9.22 -7.11
C ILE A 244 -3.98 -8.63 -6.47
N SER A 245 -4.07 -7.41 -5.93
CA SER A 245 -2.90 -6.74 -5.37
C SER A 245 -3.16 -6.29 -3.94
N HIS A 246 -2.32 -6.77 -3.01
CA HIS A 246 -2.36 -6.35 -1.61
C HIS A 246 -3.72 -6.57 -0.93
N ILE A 247 -4.36 -7.70 -1.20
CA ILE A 247 -5.67 -8.09 -0.67
C ILE A 247 -5.56 -9.24 0.34
N LEU A 248 -4.75 -10.27 0.04
CA LEU A 248 -4.76 -11.49 0.84
C LEU A 248 -4.31 -11.23 2.28
N HIS A 249 -3.31 -10.39 2.46
CA HIS A 249 -2.75 -10.07 3.77
C HIS A 249 -3.76 -9.50 4.79
N SER A 250 -4.85 -8.87 4.33
CA SER A 250 -5.90 -8.30 5.20
C SER A 250 -6.97 -9.31 5.61
N ASN A 251 -6.94 -10.51 5.04
CA ASN A 251 -7.96 -11.54 5.16
C ASN A 251 -7.42 -12.78 5.87
N ASP A 252 -8.28 -13.55 6.54
CA ASP A 252 -7.89 -14.85 7.06
C ASP A 252 -7.77 -15.90 5.94
N GLN A 253 -7.19 -17.06 6.26
CA GLN A 253 -6.97 -18.14 5.31
C GLN A 253 -8.27 -18.60 4.61
N ARG A 254 -9.39 -18.65 5.32
CA ARG A 254 -10.69 -19.07 4.74
C ARG A 254 -11.18 -18.04 3.72
N GLN A 255 -11.04 -16.76 4.05
CA GLN A 255 -11.40 -15.65 3.16
C GLN A 255 -10.48 -15.62 1.93
N CYS A 256 -9.17 -15.80 2.11
CA CYS A 256 -8.20 -15.89 0.99
C CYS A 256 -8.56 -17.02 0.02
N ARG A 257 -8.86 -18.22 0.53
CA ARG A 257 -9.30 -19.35 -0.31
C ARG A 257 -10.61 -19.06 -1.04
N LEU A 258 -11.55 -18.38 -0.41
CA LEU A 258 -12.80 -17.93 -1.06
C LEU A 258 -12.53 -16.95 -2.21
N ILE A 259 -11.66 -15.96 -2.00
CA ILE A 259 -11.26 -14.98 -3.01
C ILE A 259 -10.62 -15.69 -4.20
N ILE A 260 -9.66 -16.58 -3.96
CA ILE A 260 -8.96 -17.34 -5.00
C ILE A 260 -9.93 -18.23 -5.78
N ARG A 261 -10.86 -18.92 -5.09
CA ARG A 261 -11.90 -19.73 -5.71
C ARG A 261 -12.80 -18.92 -6.65
N LYS A 262 -13.29 -17.76 -6.19
CA LYS A 262 -14.10 -16.86 -7.02
C LYS A 262 -13.31 -16.37 -8.23
N ALA A 263 -12.06 -15.96 -8.04
CA ALA A 263 -11.19 -15.54 -9.14
C ALA A 263 -10.97 -16.67 -10.16
N ALA A 264 -10.62 -17.88 -9.70
CA ALA A 264 -10.45 -19.04 -10.58
C ALA A 264 -11.73 -19.38 -11.36
N ALA A 265 -12.91 -19.29 -10.72
CA ALA A 265 -14.19 -19.51 -11.38
C ALA A 265 -14.50 -18.46 -12.48
N ALA A 266 -14.06 -17.21 -12.27
CA ALA A 266 -14.27 -16.11 -13.21
C ALA A 266 -13.31 -16.12 -14.41
N LEU A 267 -12.24 -16.91 -14.40
CA LEU A 267 -11.31 -17.04 -15.52
C LEU A 267 -11.81 -17.94 -16.64
N VAL A 268 -11.48 -17.60 -17.89
CA VAL A 268 -11.56 -18.53 -19.03
C VAL A 268 -10.53 -19.65 -18.88
N PRO A 269 -10.70 -20.83 -19.51
CA PRO A 269 -9.62 -21.81 -19.66
C PRO A 269 -8.39 -21.18 -20.31
N GLY A 270 -7.21 -21.43 -19.76
CA GLY A 270 -5.96 -20.79 -20.18
C GLY A 270 -5.75 -19.37 -19.68
N GLY A 271 -6.73 -18.76 -19.02
CA GLY A 271 -6.63 -17.42 -18.44
C GLY A 271 -5.64 -17.33 -17.28
N GLY A 272 -5.06 -16.15 -17.05
CA GLY A 272 -4.05 -15.89 -16.03
C GLY A 272 -4.61 -15.32 -14.73
N LEU A 273 -4.14 -15.81 -13.58
CA LEU A 273 -4.36 -15.20 -12.26
C LEU A 273 -3.02 -14.74 -11.71
N ALA A 274 -2.90 -13.46 -11.42
CA ALA A 274 -1.72 -12.88 -10.80
C ALA A 274 -2.08 -12.26 -9.44
N ILE A 275 -1.34 -12.66 -8.40
CA ILE A 275 -1.52 -12.18 -7.03
C ILE A 275 -0.24 -11.51 -6.58
N GLN A 276 -0.28 -10.21 -6.34
CA GLN A 276 0.82 -9.44 -5.74
C GLN A 276 0.59 -9.28 -4.25
N ASP A 277 1.57 -9.65 -3.44
CA ASP A 277 1.53 -9.42 -2.00
C ASP A 277 2.94 -9.45 -1.39
N PHE A 278 3.03 -9.20 -0.08
CA PHE A 278 4.23 -9.33 0.74
C PHE A 278 4.41 -10.79 1.17
N PHE A 279 4.92 -11.63 0.28
CA PHE A 279 5.09 -13.06 0.56
C PHE A 279 6.31 -13.34 1.40
N LEU A 280 6.10 -14.19 2.42
CA LEU A 280 7.19 -14.80 3.17
C LEU A 280 7.79 -15.97 2.42
N ASN A 281 9.08 -16.20 2.64
CA ASN A 281 9.75 -17.44 2.28
C ASN A 281 9.24 -18.60 3.17
N PRO A 282 9.55 -19.87 2.84
CA PRO A 282 9.13 -21.02 3.65
C PRO A 282 9.63 -21.02 5.09
N ASP A 283 10.68 -20.24 5.39
CA ASP A 283 11.20 -20.05 6.74
C ASP A 283 10.27 -19.25 7.66
N GLY A 284 9.27 -18.54 7.10
CA GLY A 284 8.25 -17.78 7.81
C GLY A 284 8.71 -16.44 8.38
N TYR A 285 9.97 -16.03 8.15
CA TYR A 285 10.49 -14.75 8.69
C TYR A 285 11.30 -13.92 7.68
N THR A 286 11.59 -14.42 6.51
CA THR A 286 12.22 -13.64 5.43
C THR A 286 11.29 -13.45 4.23
N PRO A 287 11.44 -12.37 3.46
CA PRO A 287 12.31 -11.20 3.69
C PRO A 287 11.82 -10.34 4.86
N LEU A 288 12.72 -9.54 5.43
CA LEU A 288 12.42 -8.68 6.59
C LEU A 288 11.18 -7.81 6.38
N GLY A 289 11.04 -7.18 5.21
CA GLY A 289 9.88 -6.33 4.91
C GLY A 289 8.56 -7.07 5.02
N ALA A 290 8.45 -8.29 4.45
CA ALA A 290 7.25 -9.10 4.55
C ALA A 290 6.96 -9.57 5.99
N ALA A 291 7.99 -9.92 6.76
CA ALA A 291 7.83 -10.29 8.16
C ALA A 291 7.33 -9.11 9.01
N MET A 292 7.95 -7.92 8.85
CA MET A 292 7.49 -6.70 9.52
C MET A 292 6.08 -6.30 9.10
N PHE A 293 5.74 -6.49 7.84
CA PHE A 293 4.39 -6.27 7.34
C PHE A 293 3.38 -7.26 7.95
N GLY A 294 3.77 -8.50 8.20
CA GLY A 294 2.96 -9.47 8.95
C GLY A 294 2.62 -8.97 10.36
N VAL A 295 3.59 -8.36 11.07
CA VAL A 295 3.34 -7.71 12.37
C VAL A 295 2.43 -6.50 12.23
N HIS A 296 2.59 -5.72 11.14
CA HIS A 296 1.68 -4.61 10.83
C HIS A 296 0.23 -5.10 10.64
N MET A 297 0.03 -6.19 9.94
CA MET A 297 -1.29 -6.79 9.77
C MET A 297 -1.87 -7.27 11.11
N LEU A 298 -1.07 -7.90 11.95
CA LEU A 298 -1.48 -8.28 13.31
C LEU A 298 -1.91 -7.06 14.13
N ALA A 299 -1.18 -5.95 14.04
CA ALA A 299 -1.48 -4.72 14.78
C ALA A 299 -2.72 -3.97 14.27
N CYS A 300 -3.07 -4.12 12.99
CA CYS A 300 -4.05 -3.26 12.32
C CYS A 300 -5.28 -4.00 11.79
N THR A 301 -5.31 -5.33 11.82
CA THR A 301 -6.41 -6.14 11.27
C THR A 301 -6.84 -7.22 12.26
N PRO A 302 -8.10 -7.69 12.22
CA PRO A 302 -8.57 -8.73 13.13
C PRO A 302 -7.85 -10.07 12.95
N ARG A 303 -7.50 -10.45 11.71
CA ARG A 303 -6.99 -11.79 11.37
C ARG A 303 -5.99 -11.79 10.20
N GLY A 304 -5.62 -10.62 9.69
CA GLY A 304 -4.66 -10.50 8.59
C GLY A 304 -3.25 -10.91 9.00
N ARG A 305 -2.49 -11.37 8.03
CA ARG A 305 -1.07 -11.72 8.19
C ARG A 305 -0.33 -11.74 6.85
N ALA A 306 0.97 -11.76 6.87
CA ALA A 306 1.74 -12.14 5.69
C ALA A 306 1.67 -13.67 5.51
N TYR A 307 1.45 -14.12 4.28
CA TYR A 307 1.41 -15.53 3.90
C TYR A 307 2.72 -15.91 3.21
N THR A 308 3.12 -17.19 3.34
CA THR A 308 4.20 -17.71 2.52
C THR A 308 3.73 -17.88 1.08
N TYR A 309 4.64 -17.72 0.12
CA TYR A 309 4.30 -18.00 -1.28
C TYR A 309 3.89 -19.46 -1.49
N GLY A 310 4.38 -20.40 -0.66
CA GLY A 310 4.01 -21.81 -0.69
C GLY A 310 2.54 -22.04 -0.34
N GLU A 311 2.02 -21.41 0.75
CA GLU A 311 0.62 -21.50 1.13
C GLU A 311 -0.31 -21.02 0.00
N VAL A 312 0.00 -19.87 -0.59
CA VAL A 312 -0.85 -19.30 -1.66
C VAL A 312 -0.73 -20.12 -2.94
N ALA A 313 0.45 -20.66 -3.26
CA ALA A 313 0.64 -21.56 -4.39
C ALA A 313 -0.18 -22.85 -4.27
N GLU A 314 -0.27 -23.42 -3.04
CA GLU A 314 -1.12 -24.58 -2.76
C GLU A 314 -2.60 -24.25 -3.00
N TRP A 315 -3.10 -23.11 -2.51
CA TRP A 315 -4.49 -22.70 -2.71
C TRP A 315 -4.84 -22.47 -4.17
N LEU A 316 -3.92 -21.92 -4.95
CA LEU A 316 -4.08 -21.76 -6.40
C LEU A 316 -4.23 -23.12 -7.11
N GLN A 317 -3.40 -24.10 -6.73
CA GLN A 317 -3.45 -25.44 -7.33
C GLN A 317 -4.72 -26.21 -6.93
N GLU A 318 -5.21 -26.05 -5.72
CA GLU A 318 -6.48 -26.63 -5.26
C GLU A 318 -7.68 -26.17 -6.10
N GLU A 319 -7.65 -24.93 -6.60
CA GLU A 319 -8.70 -24.37 -7.49
C GLU A 319 -8.42 -24.62 -8.99
N GLY A 320 -7.54 -25.56 -9.31
CA GLY A 320 -7.30 -26.05 -10.68
C GLY A 320 -6.36 -25.17 -11.51
N LEU A 321 -5.64 -24.23 -10.91
CA LEU A 321 -4.61 -23.49 -11.61
C LEU A 321 -3.31 -24.30 -11.70
N ALA A 322 -2.44 -23.97 -12.66
CA ALA A 322 -1.10 -24.54 -12.75
C ALA A 322 -0.24 -24.11 -11.56
N ALA A 323 0.88 -24.79 -11.34
CA ALA A 323 1.86 -24.34 -10.36
C ALA A 323 2.31 -22.91 -10.69
N PRO A 324 2.21 -21.95 -9.76
CA PRO A 324 2.52 -20.56 -10.06
C PRO A 324 4.02 -20.32 -10.19
N SER A 325 4.38 -19.33 -10.98
CA SER A 325 5.72 -18.74 -11.01
C SER A 325 5.76 -17.53 -10.07
N LEU A 326 6.90 -17.34 -9.39
CA LEU A 326 7.15 -16.18 -8.52
C LEU A 326 7.92 -15.12 -9.31
N ILE A 327 7.37 -13.93 -9.43
CA ILE A 327 7.94 -12.77 -10.14
C ILE A 327 8.24 -11.66 -9.11
N PRO A 328 9.52 -11.36 -8.81
CA PRO A 328 9.85 -10.23 -7.93
C PRO A 328 9.44 -8.90 -8.58
N THR A 329 8.73 -8.07 -7.82
CA THR A 329 8.27 -6.74 -8.27
C THR A 329 8.95 -5.60 -7.55
N SER A 330 9.21 -5.77 -6.26
CA SER A 330 9.98 -4.85 -5.42
C SER A 330 10.82 -5.64 -4.42
N PRO A 331 11.68 -5.00 -3.61
CA PRO A 331 12.40 -5.70 -2.54
C PRO A 331 11.50 -6.39 -1.50
N GLU A 332 10.25 -5.95 -1.38
CA GLU A 332 9.32 -6.39 -0.33
C GLU A 332 8.12 -7.16 -0.88
N ALA A 333 7.75 -6.96 -2.15
CA ALA A 333 6.59 -7.58 -2.77
C ALA A 333 6.95 -8.39 -4.02
N SER A 334 6.18 -9.45 -4.25
CA SER A 334 6.30 -10.32 -5.42
C SER A 334 4.92 -10.68 -5.96
N VAL A 335 4.89 -11.17 -7.21
CA VAL A 335 3.69 -11.67 -7.87
C VAL A 335 3.77 -13.19 -7.98
N LEU A 336 2.73 -13.90 -7.56
CA LEU A 336 2.45 -15.28 -7.95
C LEU A 336 1.56 -15.27 -9.20
N LEU A 337 2.06 -15.80 -10.29
CA LEU A 337 1.36 -15.90 -11.57
C LEU A 337 1.05 -17.36 -11.90
N ALA A 338 -0.21 -17.70 -12.08
CA ALA A 338 -0.69 -19.02 -12.46
C ALA A 338 -1.68 -18.95 -13.63
N ALA A 339 -1.69 -19.97 -14.49
CA ALA A 339 -2.68 -20.13 -15.54
C ALA A 339 -3.75 -21.14 -15.13
N LYS A 340 -5.00 -20.91 -15.54
CA LYS A 340 -6.10 -21.86 -15.38
C LYS A 340 -5.90 -23.02 -16.38
N LYS A 341 -5.94 -24.26 -15.87
CA LYS A 341 -5.87 -25.47 -16.70
C LYS A 341 -7.10 -25.64 -17.57
#